data_017902970f3634f2befc1c0f62ed01a7
#
_entry.id   017902970f3634f2befc1c0f62ed01a7
#
_cell.length_a   1.000
_cell.length_b   1.000
_cell.length_c   1.000
_cell.angle_alpha   90.00
_cell.angle_beta   90.00
_cell.angle_gamma   90.00
#
_symmetry.space_group_name_H-M   'P 1'
#
loop_
_entity.id
_entity.type
_entity.pdbx_description
1 polymer ?
#
loop_
_entity_poly.entity_id
_entity_poly.type
_entity_poly.pdbx_seq_one_letter_code
_entity_poly.pdbx_strand_id
1 'polypeptide(L)'
;MNITEEIGNRVRFYRKEKNLSQEELALQSDLHPSYIGQLERGVKTPSVNTIYKITKALDISMSDFMKNIETIDTAEDSYAMKSYLLIEQEAAHDQRAIFEIVEKILSMRPKKPNQ
;
A
#
# COMPACT_ATOMS: atom_id res chain seq x y z
N MET A 1 10.58 -1.68 8.16
CA MET A 1 10.07 -2.82 7.37
C MET A 1 10.48 -2.65 5.92
N ASN A 2 11.03 -3.67 5.30
CA ASN A 2 11.41 -3.58 3.90
C ASN A 2 10.26 -3.97 2.96
N ILE A 3 10.44 -3.68 1.68
CA ILE A 3 9.38 -3.90 0.68
C ILE A 3 9.03 -5.38 0.51
N THR A 4 10.02 -6.27 0.64
CA THR A 4 9.79 -7.72 0.53
C THR A 4 8.85 -8.22 1.63
N GLU A 5 9.09 -7.78 2.86
CA GLU A 5 8.24 -8.13 3.99
C GLU A 5 6.83 -7.56 3.82
N GLU A 6 6.73 -6.31 3.33
CA GLU A 6 5.44 -5.67 3.15
C GLU A 6 4.61 -6.37 2.07
N ILE A 7 5.26 -6.75 0.97
CA ILE A 7 4.56 -7.50 -0.07
C ILE A 7 4.04 -8.83 0.49
N GLY A 8 4.88 -9.52 1.27
CA GLY A 8 4.48 -10.78 1.91
C GLY A 8 3.28 -10.60 2.83
N ASN A 9 3.29 -9.55 3.64
CA ASN A 9 2.18 -9.24 4.53
C ASN A 9 0.89 -8.95 3.76
N ARG A 10 0.99 -8.25 2.62
CA ARG A 10 -0.18 -7.96 1.79
C ARG A 10 -0.75 -9.20 1.12
N VAL A 11 0.11 -10.11 0.65
CA VAL A 11 -0.34 -11.38 0.10
C VAL A 11 -1.16 -12.13 1.16
N ARG A 12 -0.62 -12.24 2.36
CA ARG A 12 -1.31 -12.92 3.46
C ARG A 12 -2.62 -12.23 3.83
N PHE A 13 -2.62 -10.91 3.91
CA PHE A 13 -3.81 -10.13 4.26
C PHE A 13 -4.94 -10.37 3.26
N TYR A 14 -4.66 -10.19 1.97
CA TYR A 14 -5.69 -10.35 0.94
C TYR A 14 -6.10 -11.81 0.77
N ARG A 15 -5.17 -12.74 0.96
CA ARG A 15 -5.51 -14.16 0.94
C ARG A 15 -6.55 -14.49 2.01
N LYS A 16 -6.32 -14.01 3.22
CA LYS A 16 -7.25 -14.24 4.34
C LYS A 16 -8.58 -13.52 4.15
N GLU A 17 -8.55 -12.33 3.57
CA GLU A 17 -9.77 -11.60 3.21
C GLU A 17 -10.66 -12.42 2.26
N LYS A 18 -10.05 -13.19 1.38
CA LYS A 18 -10.77 -14.06 0.44
C LYS A 18 -11.03 -15.46 0.99
N ASN A 19 -10.66 -15.71 2.24
CA ASN A 19 -10.83 -17.02 2.89
C ASN A 19 -10.13 -18.15 2.15
N LEU A 20 -8.94 -17.88 1.60
CA LEU A 20 -8.15 -18.86 0.87
C LEU A 20 -7.03 -19.39 1.75
N SER A 21 -6.75 -20.72 1.63
CA SER A 21 -5.53 -21.28 2.19
C SER A 21 -4.34 -20.95 1.28
N GLN A 22 -3.12 -21.19 1.76
CA GLN A 22 -1.93 -21.03 0.92
C GLN A 22 -2.00 -21.94 -0.30
N GLU A 23 -2.47 -23.19 -0.11
CA GLU A 23 -2.65 -24.14 -1.20
C GLU A 23 -3.67 -23.66 -2.23
N GLU A 24 -4.78 -23.11 -1.77
CA GLU A 24 -5.81 -22.61 -2.67
C GLU A 24 -5.32 -21.41 -3.47
N LEU A 25 -4.63 -20.47 -2.84
CA LEU A 25 -4.05 -19.34 -3.57
C LEU A 25 -3.00 -19.80 -4.58
N ALA A 26 -2.15 -20.75 -4.18
CA ALA A 26 -1.14 -21.31 -5.08
C ALA A 26 -1.78 -21.93 -6.31
N LEU A 27 -2.82 -22.74 -6.12
CA LEU A 27 -3.54 -23.36 -7.22
C LEU A 27 -4.13 -22.32 -8.17
N GLN A 28 -4.80 -21.30 -7.62
CA GLN A 28 -5.45 -20.27 -8.43
C GLN A 28 -4.46 -19.36 -9.15
N SER A 29 -3.26 -19.20 -8.60
CA SER A 29 -2.23 -18.32 -9.17
C SER A 29 -1.18 -19.09 -9.99
N ASP A 30 -1.34 -20.41 -10.12
CA ASP A 30 -0.37 -21.27 -10.82
C ASP A 30 1.04 -21.16 -10.22
N LEU A 31 1.10 -21.23 -8.89
CA LEU A 31 2.34 -21.16 -8.13
C LEU A 31 2.39 -22.34 -7.17
N HIS A 32 3.58 -22.64 -6.65
CA HIS A 32 3.75 -23.70 -5.68
C HIS A 32 3.36 -23.22 -4.27
N PRO A 33 2.65 -24.03 -3.45
CA PRO A 33 2.27 -23.63 -2.10
C PRO A 33 3.45 -23.23 -1.21
N SER A 34 4.59 -23.90 -1.32
CA SER A 34 5.78 -23.55 -0.53
C SER A 34 6.31 -22.16 -0.92
N TYR A 35 6.14 -21.78 -2.18
CA TYR A 35 6.53 -20.45 -2.65
C TYR A 35 5.63 -19.36 -2.04
N ILE A 36 4.32 -19.60 -2.00
CA ILE A 36 3.39 -18.69 -1.33
C ILE A 36 3.81 -18.49 0.13
N GLY A 37 4.12 -19.56 0.85
CA GLY A 37 4.59 -19.47 2.23
C GLY A 37 5.86 -18.64 2.36
N GLN A 38 6.82 -18.82 1.44
CA GLN A 38 8.06 -18.05 1.43
C GLN A 38 7.80 -16.55 1.17
N LEU A 39 6.88 -16.23 0.26
CA LEU A 39 6.50 -14.84 0.01
C LEU A 39 5.89 -14.21 1.26
N GLU A 40 4.98 -14.92 1.91
CA GLU A 40 4.28 -14.40 3.09
C GLU A 40 5.21 -14.17 4.28
N ARG A 41 6.30 -14.96 4.36
CA ARG A 41 7.32 -14.79 5.41
C ARG A 41 8.38 -13.75 5.05
N GLY A 42 8.30 -13.16 3.86
CA GLY A 42 9.28 -12.17 3.43
C GLY A 42 10.64 -12.76 3.07
N VAL A 43 10.69 -14.07 2.78
CA VAL A 43 11.95 -14.77 2.44
C VAL A 43 12.29 -14.67 0.96
N LYS A 44 11.27 -14.50 0.11
CA LYS A 44 11.43 -14.37 -1.34
C LYS A 44 10.82 -13.07 -1.83
N THR A 45 11.50 -12.42 -2.77
CA THR A 45 10.99 -11.23 -3.45
C THR A 45 10.34 -11.66 -4.76
N PRO A 46 9.04 -11.45 -4.94
CA PRO A 46 8.39 -11.87 -6.17
C PRO A 46 8.74 -10.97 -7.35
N SER A 47 8.71 -11.54 -8.56
CA SER A 47 8.79 -10.77 -9.79
C SER A 47 7.45 -10.05 -10.03
N VAL A 48 7.47 -9.07 -10.93
CA VAL A 48 6.23 -8.37 -11.34
C VAL A 48 5.22 -9.38 -11.91
N ASN A 49 5.69 -10.35 -12.69
CA ASN A 49 4.82 -11.39 -13.24
C ASN A 49 4.16 -12.24 -12.14
N THR A 50 4.92 -12.57 -11.10
CA THR A 50 4.38 -13.31 -9.94
C THR A 50 3.33 -12.49 -9.21
N ILE A 51 3.59 -11.20 -8.99
CA ILE A 51 2.61 -10.30 -8.36
C ILE A 51 1.33 -10.23 -9.20
N TYR A 52 1.46 -10.17 -10.51
CA TYR A 52 0.30 -10.15 -11.41
C TYR A 52 -0.54 -11.42 -11.25
N LYS A 53 0.11 -12.59 -11.22
CA LYS A 53 -0.61 -13.87 -11.03
C LYS A 53 -1.36 -13.90 -9.71
N ILE A 54 -0.72 -13.43 -8.63
CA ILE A 54 -1.31 -13.42 -7.29
C ILE A 54 -2.48 -12.45 -7.23
N THR A 55 -2.31 -11.22 -7.70
CA THR A 55 -3.36 -10.21 -7.64
C THR A 55 -4.56 -10.61 -8.49
N LYS A 56 -4.32 -11.25 -9.63
CA LYS A 56 -5.39 -11.78 -10.47
C LYS A 56 -6.18 -12.86 -9.74
N ALA A 57 -5.48 -13.77 -9.08
CA ALA A 57 -6.13 -14.83 -8.29
C ALA A 57 -6.92 -14.24 -7.11
N LEU A 58 -6.44 -13.15 -6.53
CA LEU A 58 -7.10 -12.47 -5.41
C LEU A 58 -8.20 -11.51 -5.86
N ASP A 59 -8.39 -11.35 -7.16
CA ASP A 59 -9.38 -10.43 -7.73
C ASP A 59 -9.17 -8.99 -7.23
N ILE A 60 -7.93 -8.55 -7.23
CA ILE A 60 -7.54 -7.18 -6.85
C ILE A 60 -6.60 -6.63 -7.93
N SER A 61 -6.68 -5.34 -8.23
CA SER A 61 -5.76 -4.73 -9.18
C SER A 61 -4.35 -4.66 -8.60
N MET A 62 -3.33 -4.67 -9.46
CA MET A 62 -1.96 -4.46 -9.01
C MET A 62 -1.80 -3.10 -8.36
N SER A 63 -2.50 -2.10 -8.87
CA SER A 63 -2.49 -0.76 -8.31
C SER A 63 -2.99 -0.75 -6.86
N ASP A 64 -4.12 -1.39 -6.60
CA ASP A 64 -4.66 -1.46 -5.24
C ASP A 64 -3.76 -2.29 -4.32
N PHE A 65 -3.22 -3.39 -4.84
CA PHE A 65 -2.33 -4.25 -4.06
C PHE A 65 -1.05 -3.49 -3.64
N MET A 66 -0.51 -2.67 -4.53
CA MET A 66 0.74 -1.92 -4.30
C MET A 66 0.50 -0.53 -3.71
N LYS A 67 -0.74 -0.17 -3.41
CA LYS A 67 -1.08 1.17 -2.94
C LYS A 67 -0.28 1.54 -1.70
N ASN A 68 0.33 2.73 -1.74
CA ASN A 68 1.10 3.31 -0.64
C ASN A 68 2.33 2.51 -0.23
N ILE A 69 2.78 1.56 -1.03
CA ILE A 69 3.92 0.72 -0.65
C ILE A 69 5.21 1.52 -0.53
N GLU A 70 5.38 2.54 -1.35
CA GLU A 70 6.58 3.40 -1.32
C GLU A 70 6.62 4.30 -0.09
N THR A 71 5.49 4.50 0.59
CA THR A 71 5.39 5.40 1.73
C THR A 71 5.52 4.70 3.07
N ILE A 72 5.63 3.37 3.08
CA ILE A 72 5.63 2.59 4.32
C ILE A 72 6.78 2.99 5.24
N ASP A 73 7.98 3.16 4.68
CA ASP A 73 9.16 3.51 5.48
C ASP A 73 9.21 4.99 5.85
N THR A 74 8.48 5.85 5.14
CA THR A 74 8.48 7.30 5.35
C THR A 74 7.20 7.82 5.99
N ALA A 75 6.08 7.14 5.80
CA ALA A 75 4.78 7.59 6.27
C ALA A 75 4.69 7.67 7.80
N GLU A 76 5.42 6.80 8.50
CA GLU A 76 5.42 6.79 9.97
C GLU A 76 5.95 8.09 10.54
N ASP A 77 6.95 8.69 9.89
CA ASP A 77 7.62 9.89 10.36
C ASP A 77 7.22 11.15 9.60
N SER A 78 6.37 11.01 8.55
CA SER A 78 5.98 12.15 7.72
C SER A 78 4.58 12.62 8.06
N TYR A 79 4.48 13.80 8.66
CA TYR A 79 3.17 14.42 8.91
C TYR A 79 2.48 14.83 7.60
N ALA A 80 3.26 15.18 6.58
CA ALA A 80 2.69 15.49 5.26
C ALA A 80 1.97 14.28 4.68
N MET A 81 2.58 13.10 4.74
CA MET A 81 1.98 11.88 4.23
C MET A 81 0.77 11.45 5.08
N LYS A 82 0.89 11.56 6.40
CA LYS A 82 -0.23 11.27 7.29
C LYS A 82 -1.43 12.15 6.97
N SER A 83 -1.17 13.44 6.71
CA SER A 83 -2.22 14.39 6.34
C SER A 83 -2.87 14.03 5.01
N TYR A 84 -2.05 13.64 4.02
CA TYR A 84 -2.56 13.19 2.71
C TYR A 84 -3.51 12.00 2.87
N LEU A 85 -3.11 11.00 3.65
CA LEU A 85 -3.91 9.79 3.82
C LEU A 85 -5.25 10.08 4.51
N LEU A 86 -5.27 11.02 5.45
CA LEU A 86 -6.51 11.43 6.08
C LEU A 86 -7.42 12.17 5.09
N ILE A 87 -6.86 13.05 4.30
CA ILE A 87 -7.62 13.90 3.38
C ILE A 87 -8.15 13.10 2.20
N GLU A 88 -7.38 12.15 1.69
CA GLU A 88 -7.81 11.37 0.51
C GLU A 88 -9.08 10.56 0.76
N GLN A 89 -9.41 10.28 2.03
CA GLN A 89 -10.62 9.53 2.38
C GLN A 89 -11.89 10.39 2.36
N GLU A 90 -11.75 11.70 2.27
CA GLU A 90 -12.88 12.60 2.34
C GLU A 90 -13.48 12.88 0.96
N ALA A 91 -14.72 13.36 0.93
CA ALA A 91 -15.37 13.77 -0.31
C ALA A 91 -14.62 14.94 -0.95
N ALA A 92 -14.73 15.08 -2.28
CA ALA A 92 -13.97 16.08 -3.02
C ALA A 92 -14.19 17.51 -2.53
N HIS A 93 -15.43 17.89 -2.18
CA HIS A 93 -15.69 19.23 -1.70
C HIS A 93 -15.09 19.48 -0.31
N ASP A 94 -15.00 18.43 0.51
CA ASP A 94 -14.34 18.53 1.82
C ASP A 94 -12.83 18.62 1.66
N GLN A 95 -12.25 17.89 0.71
CA GLN A 95 -10.83 18.00 0.39
C GLN A 95 -10.48 19.44 -0.03
N ARG A 96 -11.33 20.06 -0.83
CA ARG A 96 -11.13 21.45 -1.26
C ARG A 96 -11.16 22.41 -0.07
N ALA A 97 -12.13 22.25 0.82
CA ALA A 97 -12.24 23.09 2.01
C ALA A 97 -10.99 22.95 2.90
N ILE A 98 -10.52 21.72 3.10
CA ILE A 98 -9.31 21.48 3.90
C ILE A 98 -8.09 22.13 3.24
N PHE A 99 -7.97 21.99 1.91
CA PHE A 99 -6.86 22.59 1.17
C PHE A 99 -6.84 24.12 1.33
N GLU A 100 -8.00 24.77 1.23
CA GLU A 100 -8.10 26.21 1.38
C GLU A 100 -7.68 26.67 2.79
N ILE A 101 -8.04 25.90 3.82
CA ILE A 101 -7.63 26.19 5.20
C ILE A 101 -6.09 26.05 5.33
N VAL A 102 -5.52 25.00 4.78
CA VAL A 102 -4.06 24.78 4.81
C VAL A 102 -3.34 25.93 4.10
N GLU A 103 -3.81 26.34 2.92
CA GLU A 103 -3.25 27.48 2.19
C GLU A 103 -3.25 28.74 3.06
N LYS A 104 -4.37 29.01 3.72
CA LYS A 104 -4.53 30.18 4.56
C LYS A 104 -3.52 30.17 5.72
N ILE A 105 -3.41 29.03 6.40
CA ILE A 105 -2.46 28.86 7.50
C ILE A 105 -1.04 29.12 7.03
N LEU A 106 -0.66 28.52 5.90
CA LEU A 106 0.71 28.65 5.39
C LEU A 106 1.02 30.06 4.91
N SER A 107 0.02 30.78 4.40
CA SER A 107 0.23 32.17 3.94
C SER A 107 0.45 33.15 5.08
N MET A 108 0.10 32.77 6.30
CA MET A 108 0.20 33.64 7.48
C MET A 108 1.55 33.55 8.18
N ARG A 109 2.39 32.59 7.82
CA ARG A 109 3.69 32.45 8.48
C ARG A 109 4.78 33.26 7.75
N PRO A 110 5.83 33.64 8.53
CA PRO A 110 6.99 34.30 7.90
C PRO A 110 7.65 33.38 6.89
N LYS A 111 8.16 33.99 5.78
CA LYS A 111 8.88 33.25 4.78
C LYS A 111 10.20 32.70 5.33
N LYS A 112 10.52 31.45 5.01
CA LYS A 112 11.77 30.86 5.47
C LYS A 112 12.97 31.48 4.75
N PRO A 113 14.11 31.65 5.45
CA PRO A 113 15.25 32.35 4.87
C PRO A 113 15.82 31.75 3.57
N ASN A 114 15.72 30.46 3.36
CA ASN A 114 16.33 29.76 2.23
C ASN A 114 15.35 29.33 1.15
N GLN A 115 14.28 30.08 0.99
CA GLN A 115 13.27 29.78 -0.04
C GLN A 115 13.14 30.90 -1.05
#